data_07d4427f02122cc1fd4ee622ab9b4745
#
_entry.id   07d4427f02122cc1fd4ee622ab9b4745
#
_cell.length_a   1.000
_cell.length_b   1.000
_cell.length_c   1.000
_cell.angle_alpha   90.00
_cell.angle_beta   90.00
_cell.angle_gamma   90.00
#
_symmetry.space_group_name_H-M   'P 1'
#
loop_
_entity.id
_entity.type
_entity.pdbx_description
1 polymer ?
#
loop_
_entity_poly.entity_id
_entity_poly.type
_entity_poly.pdbx_seq_one_letter_code
_entity_poly.pdbx_strand_id
1 'polypeptide(L)'
;MRHDPRVVSAVAALSFTFLTFTFRIVDGFPTVPPMRRLLSRALFVRCAALVALAALSACSNHIDTPADPASAAINVQAAWVEIGDANQAIARVVTNYSAASASDPLCPLLSVDGKQSRMTLRAGAATVAQRPTASAPADSKPSSFPVSVCEATLPGDARTASVAGRALPLPKAQPQRIAIIADTGCRMKKADNAWQACNDATVWPFDTIAASVAKLSPDLVLHVGDYHYRENACPPDIAGCKDSPWGYGWDTWQADLFRPAAPLFAKAPWVVVRGNHEECARAGQGWYRFLDPRPYSAARSCDDPANDDDANYSEPYAVSLGGGTQVIVFDTAKVGRNPLKTTDAQFRIYQKQFQTVATLASKAGISTTIFTNHHPILAFAPIAGSTPAPGNLALQSVMASLNAQAYYPPGVNVALHGHVHDFQAINFSSGHPATIVSGNGGDNLDVALPDPFPAGLTPAPGAVIERLSHNNSFGFLIMERRAAPATGWVFHAYSAAGKLLASCDQSGNTLACDKTGFIAP
;
A
#
# COMPACT_ATOMS: atom_id res chain seq x y z
N MET A 1 56.36 36.38 15.80
CA MET A 1 57.01 37.01 14.62
C MET A 1 55.98 36.93 13.52
N ARG A 2 55.27 38.03 13.25
CA ARG A 2 55.46 39.03 12.17
C ARG A 2 55.64 38.35 10.81
N HIS A 3 54.87 38.51 9.74
CA HIS A 3 54.03 39.56 9.14
C HIS A 3 53.25 38.87 7.97
N ASP A 4 52.04 39.04 7.76
CA ASP A 4 51.13 39.84 6.89
C ASP A 4 51.67 40.39 5.55
N PRO A 5 50.80 40.86 4.68
CA PRO A 5 49.88 40.27 3.70
C PRO A 5 50.08 40.82 2.24
N ARG A 6 49.20 40.51 1.27
CA ARG A 6 48.59 41.32 0.17
C ARG A 6 47.93 40.42 -0.90
N VAL A 7 46.66 40.42 -0.98
CA VAL A 7 45.70 41.18 -1.82
C VAL A 7 46.07 41.26 -3.31
N VAL A 8 45.27 40.67 -4.18
CA VAL A 8 44.77 41.25 -5.42
C VAL A 8 43.41 40.69 -5.79
N SER A 9 42.43 41.58 -5.86
CA SER A 9 41.09 41.35 -6.41
C SER A 9 41.14 41.30 -7.92
N ALA A 10 40.37 40.43 -8.55
CA ALA A 10 39.94 40.57 -9.94
C ALA A 10 38.42 40.35 -10.01
N VAL A 11 37.71 41.46 -10.20
CA VAL A 11 36.30 41.50 -10.54
C VAL A 11 36.16 41.31 -12.04
N ALA A 12 35.48 40.24 -12.46
CA ALA A 12 35.03 40.09 -13.85
C ALA A 12 33.51 40.26 -13.87
N ALA A 13 33.08 41.40 -14.46
CA ALA A 13 31.68 41.68 -14.76
C ALA A 13 31.27 40.94 -16.03
N LEU A 14 30.25 40.08 -15.93
CA LEU A 14 29.57 39.50 -17.10
C LEU A 14 28.25 40.25 -17.33
N SER A 15 28.23 40.98 -18.47
CA SER A 15 27.04 41.67 -18.97
C SER A 15 26.07 40.67 -19.57
N PHE A 16 24.83 40.68 -19.09
CA PHE A 16 23.71 39.98 -19.72
C PHE A 16 23.04 40.90 -20.73
N THR A 17 23.05 40.47 -22.01
CA THR A 17 22.30 41.14 -23.09
C THR A 17 20.92 40.51 -23.18
N PHE A 18 19.89 41.32 -22.93
CA PHE A 18 18.49 40.92 -23.16
C PHE A 18 18.18 41.05 -24.64
N LEU A 19 17.78 39.98 -25.29
CA LEU A 19 17.15 39.99 -26.61
C LEU A 19 15.63 40.11 -26.41
N THR A 20 15.11 41.26 -26.78
CA THR A 20 13.67 41.54 -26.90
C THR A 20 13.20 41.12 -28.29
N PHE A 21 12.30 40.14 -28.35
CA PHE A 21 11.55 39.81 -29.57
C PHE A 21 10.26 40.61 -29.60
N THR A 22 10.13 41.51 -30.56
CA THR A 22 8.91 42.26 -30.91
C THR A 22 8.14 41.48 -31.97
N PHE A 23 6.93 41.05 -31.66
CA PHE A 23 5.97 40.53 -32.64
C PHE A 23 5.23 41.71 -33.29
N ARG A 24 5.33 41.81 -34.61
CA ARG A 24 4.49 42.69 -35.43
C ARG A 24 3.19 41.92 -35.78
N ILE A 25 2.07 42.53 -35.40
CA ILE A 25 0.73 42.15 -35.89
C ILE A 25 0.55 42.79 -37.23
N VAL A 26 0.21 41.99 -38.24
CA VAL A 26 -0.20 42.51 -39.57
C VAL A 26 -1.69 42.32 -39.67
N ASP A 27 -2.41 43.43 -39.70
CA ASP A 27 -3.84 43.51 -40.01
C ASP A 27 -4.09 43.23 -41.49
N GLY A 28 -5.07 42.41 -41.78
CA GLY A 28 -5.55 42.19 -43.13
C GLY A 28 -6.89 41.48 -43.16
N PHE A 29 -7.96 42.22 -43.00
CA PHE A 29 -9.33 41.74 -43.33
C PHE A 29 -9.68 42.16 -44.76
N PRO A 30 -10.33 41.28 -45.54
CA PRO A 30 -11.18 41.72 -46.62
C PRO A 30 -12.68 41.60 -46.24
N THR A 31 -13.34 42.69 -46.44
CA THR A 31 -14.76 42.96 -46.31
C THR A 31 -15.61 42.20 -47.37
N VAL A 32 -16.76 41.65 -46.97
CA VAL A 32 -17.80 41.14 -47.86
C VAL A 32 -19.09 41.95 -47.64
N PRO A 33 -19.76 42.40 -48.71
CA PRO A 33 -20.90 43.32 -48.61
C PRO A 33 -22.25 42.58 -48.37
N PRO A 34 -23.29 43.30 -47.94
CA PRO A 34 -24.57 42.71 -47.54
C PRO A 34 -25.49 42.52 -48.75
N MET A 35 -26.15 41.35 -48.88
CA MET A 35 -27.23 41.13 -49.81
C MET A 35 -28.58 40.95 -49.10
N ARG A 36 -29.53 41.66 -49.66
CA ARG A 36 -30.88 41.98 -49.22
C ARG A 36 -31.79 40.74 -49.15
N ARG A 37 -32.76 40.89 -48.23
CA ARG A 37 -34.01 40.09 -48.15
C ARG A 37 -34.78 40.08 -49.48
N LEU A 38 -35.34 38.90 -49.81
CA LEU A 38 -36.59 38.80 -50.55
C LEU A 38 -37.32 37.52 -50.14
N LEU A 39 -38.59 37.71 -49.83
CA LEU A 39 -39.58 36.73 -49.41
C LEU A 39 -39.86 35.69 -50.50
N SER A 40 -40.12 34.45 -50.12
CA SER A 40 -41.27 33.73 -50.68
C SER A 40 -41.77 32.66 -49.67
N ARG A 41 -43.01 32.90 -49.23
CA ARG A 41 -43.87 31.93 -48.59
C ARG A 41 -44.31 30.92 -49.67
N ALA A 42 -43.86 29.70 -49.60
CA ALA A 42 -44.51 28.52 -50.18
C ALA A 42 -43.55 27.30 -50.13
N LEU A 43 -43.35 26.68 -48.96
CA LEU A 43 -42.89 25.27 -48.85
C LEU A 43 -43.06 24.73 -47.41
N PHE A 44 -44.26 24.91 -46.87
CA PHE A 44 -44.53 24.45 -45.46
C PHE A 44 -45.58 23.34 -45.38
N VAL A 45 -45.90 22.62 -46.44
CA VAL A 45 -46.95 21.56 -46.40
C VAL A 45 -46.49 20.18 -46.90
N ARG A 46 -45.22 19.97 -47.28
CA ARG A 46 -44.76 18.65 -47.78
C ARG A 46 -43.62 17.97 -47.04
N CYS A 47 -43.20 18.46 -45.91
CA CYS A 47 -42.18 17.78 -45.05
C CYS A 47 -42.73 17.10 -43.77
N ALA A 48 -44.06 17.19 -43.52
CA ALA A 48 -44.64 16.59 -42.31
C ALA A 48 -45.06 15.11 -42.47
N ALA A 49 -44.93 14.53 -43.67
CA ALA A 49 -45.35 13.12 -43.92
C ALA A 49 -44.18 12.11 -44.05
N LEU A 50 -42.91 12.57 -44.04
CA LEU A 50 -41.71 11.71 -44.14
C LEU A 50 -40.93 11.55 -42.83
N VAL A 51 -41.28 12.29 -41.78
CA VAL A 51 -40.66 12.14 -40.43
C VAL A 51 -41.40 11.13 -39.55
N ALA A 52 -42.63 10.72 -39.94
CA ALA A 52 -43.41 9.74 -39.15
C ALA A 52 -43.09 8.27 -39.48
N LEU A 53 -42.31 7.95 -40.53
CA LEU A 53 -41.91 6.56 -40.86
C LEU A 53 -40.45 6.21 -40.47
N ALA A 54 -39.65 7.16 -40.02
CA ALA A 54 -38.27 6.89 -39.53
C ALA A 54 -38.18 6.70 -38.01
N ALA A 55 -39.27 6.86 -37.27
CA ALA A 55 -39.32 6.70 -35.81
C ALA A 55 -39.78 5.29 -35.35
N LEU A 56 -39.98 4.34 -36.27
CA LEU A 56 -40.45 2.98 -35.94
C LEU A 56 -39.41 1.88 -36.15
N SER A 57 -38.15 2.21 -36.44
CA SER A 57 -37.08 1.20 -36.65
C SER A 57 -35.91 1.29 -35.68
N ALA A 58 -36.04 2.00 -34.56
CA ALA A 58 -35.01 2.08 -33.51
C ALA A 58 -35.52 1.59 -32.14
N CYS A 59 -36.46 0.63 -32.12
CA CYS A 59 -36.64 -0.25 -30.97
C CYS A 59 -35.70 -1.45 -31.16
N SER A 60 -34.38 -1.23 -31.07
CA SER A 60 -33.49 -2.29 -30.67
C SER A 60 -33.95 -2.73 -29.29
N ASN A 61 -34.43 -3.95 -29.19
CA ASN A 61 -34.67 -4.65 -27.93
C ASN A 61 -33.37 -4.66 -27.12
N HIS A 62 -33.08 -3.59 -26.37
CA HIS A 62 -32.42 -3.76 -25.10
C HIS A 62 -33.42 -4.56 -24.25
N ILE A 63 -33.22 -5.86 -24.20
CA ILE A 63 -33.73 -6.65 -23.11
C ILE A 63 -32.96 -6.09 -21.92
N ASP A 64 -33.52 -5.07 -21.24
CA ASP A 64 -33.13 -4.74 -19.89
C ASP A 64 -33.36 -6.03 -19.10
N THR A 65 -32.28 -6.76 -18.87
CA THR A 65 -32.29 -7.86 -17.90
C THR A 65 -32.78 -7.17 -16.62
N PRO A 66 -33.91 -7.59 -16.03
CA PRO A 66 -34.41 -6.94 -14.81
C PRO A 66 -33.27 -6.91 -13.82
N ALA A 67 -32.91 -5.72 -13.33
CA ALA A 67 -31.95 -5.61 -12.25
C ALA A 67 -32.46 -6.52 -11.13
N ASP A 68 -31.64 -7.47 -10.70
CA ASP A 68 -31.99 -8.40 -9.61
C ASP A 68 -32.47 -7.53 -8.42
N PRO A 69 -33.74 -7.59 -8.01
CA PRO A 69 -34.27 -6.72 -6.96
C PRO A 69 -33.50 -6.88 -5.65
N ALA A 70 -32.85 -8.02 -5.42
CA ALA A 70 -31.96 -8.24 -4.27
C ALA A 70 -30.63 -7.47 -4.40
N SER A 71 -30.14 -7.20 -5.64
CA SER A 71 -28.92 -6.41 -5.85
C SER A 71 -29.10 -4.93 -5.51
N ALA A 72 -30.30 -4.40 -5.64
CA ALA A 72 -30.62 -3.00 -5.32
C ALA A 72 -30.58 -2.71 -3.80
N ALA A 73 -30.73 -3.73 -2.96
CA ALA A 73 -30.70 -3.61 -1.49
C ALA A 73 -29.27 -3.71 -0.89
N ILE A 74 -28.30 -4.15 -1.68
CA ILE A 74 -26.91 -4.36 -1.21
C ILE A 74 -26.13 -3.06 -1.38
N ASN A 75 -25.76 -2.44 -0.23
CA ASN A 75 -24.92 -1.25 -0.25
C ASN A 75 -23.45 -1.61 -0.06
N VAL A 76 -22.64 -1.35 -1.10
CA VAL A 76 -21.20 -1.59 -1.08
C VAL A 76 -20.49 -0.48 -0.31
N GLN A 77 -19.85 -0.83 0.81
CA GLN A 77 -19.07 0.08 1.66
C GLN A 77 -17.66 0.28 1.10
N ALA A 78 -17.01 -0.80 0.67
CA ALA A 78 -15.68 -0.78 0.06
C ALA A 78 -15.60 -1.82 -1.06
N ALA A 79 -14.76 -1.56 -2.07
CA ALA A 79 -14.48 -2.49 -3.16
C ALA A 79 -13.04 -2.29 -3.65
N TRP A 80 -12.30 -3.39 -3.83
CA TRP A 80 -10.92 -3.37 -4.31
C TRP A 80 -10.56 -4.66 -5.03
N VAL A 81 -9.38 -4.66 -5.64
CA VAL A 81 -8.76 -5.87 -6.19
C VAL A 81 -7.48 -6.15 -5.43
N GLU A 82 -7.30 -7.38 -5.01
CA GLU A 82 -6.11 -7.87 -4.33
C GLU A 82 -5.42 -8.92 -5.17
N ILE A 83 -4.08 -8.97 -5.10
CA ILE A 83 -3.27 -9.98 -5.81
C ILE A 83 -2.70 -10.94 -4.77
N GLY A 84 -3.10 -12.19 -4.87
CA GLY A 84 -2.60 -13.29 -4.06
C GLY A 84 -1.52 -14.11 -4.76
N ASP A 85 -1.32 -15.33 -4.24
CA ASP A 85 -0.37 -16.30 -4.79
C ASP A 85 -0.64 -16.59 -6.27
N ALA A 86 0.41 -16.92 -7.00
CA ALA A 86 0.37 -17.18 -8.44
C ALA A 86 -0.28 -16.04 -9.27
N ASN A 87 -0.22 -14.81 -8.78
CA ASN A 87 -0.83 -13.62 -9.40
C ASN A 87 -2.36 -13.69 -9.51
N GLN A 88 -3.02 -14.49 -8.68
CA GLN A 88 -4.47 -14.55 -8.66
C GLN A 88 -5.04 -13.17 -8.29
N ALA A 89 -5.82 -12.58 -9.19
CA ALA A 89 -6.54 -11.34 -8.92
C ALA A 89 -7.90 -11.65 -8.27
N ILE A 90 -8.16 -11.03 -7.13
CA ILE A 90 -9.35 -11.27 -6.32
C ILE A 90 -10.09 -9.95 -6.15
N ALA A 91 -11.27 -9.83 -6.75
CA ALA A 91 -12.19 -8.73 -6.46
C ALA A 91 -12.83 -8.97 -5.10
N ARG A 92 -12.77 -7.97 -4.21
CA ARG A 92 -13.41 -8.00 -2.88
C ARG A 92 -14.33 -6.82 -2.68
N VAL A 93 -15.39 -7.05 -1.94
CA VAL A 93 -16.32 -6.00 -1.51
C VAL A 93 -16.73 -6.21 -0.07
N VAL A 94 -16.93 -5.11 0.63
CA VAL A 94 -17.60 -5.07 1.93
C VAL A 94 -18.99 -4.48 1.72
N THR A 95 -20.02 -5.17 2.23
CA THR A 95 -21.40 -4.73 2.15
C THR A 95 -22.00 -4.58 3.54
N ASN A 96 -22.94 -3.65 3.71
CA ASN A 96 -23.71 -3.51 4.96
C ASN A 96 -24.95 -4.41 5.01
N TYR A 97 -25.04 -5.37 4.11
CA TYR A 97 -26.16 -6.30 4.02
C TYR A 97 -25.96 -7.50 4.97
N SER A 98 -26.95 -7.73 5.82
CA SER A 98 -27.14 -8.98 6.55
C SER A 98 -28.42 -9.63 6.04
N ALA A 99 -28.37 -10.89 5.60
CA ALA A 99 -29.54 -11.58 5.10
C ALA A 99 -30.66 -11.63 6.15
N ALA A 100 -31.88 -11.34 5.73
CA ALA A 100 -33.07 -11.57 6.54
C ALA A 100 -33.43 -13.06 6.61
N SER A 101 -32.99 -13.84 5.61
CA SER A 101 -33.14 -15.31 5.54
C SER A 101 -31.90 -15.98 4.93
N ALA A 102 -31.75 -17.29 5.14
CA ALA A 102 -30.65 -18.07 4.56
C ALA A 102 -30.70 -18.14 3.01
N SER A 103 -31.84 -17.82 2.41
CA SER A 103 -32.04 -17.79 0.94
C SER A 103 -31.71 -16.46 0.31
N ASP A 104 -31.49 -15.39 1.11
CA ASP A 104 -31.22 -14.06 0.56
C ASP A 104 -29.79 -13.97 0.04
N PRO A 105 -29.57 -13.37 -1.14
CA PRO A 105 -28.22 -13.19 -1.67
C PRO A 105 -27.47 -12.16 -0.84
N LEU A 106 -26.41 -12.57 -0.15
CA LEU A 106 -25.55 -11.68 0.65
C LEU A 106 -24.56 -10.88 -0.20
N CYS A 107 -24.29 -11.35 -1.41
CA CYS A 107 -23.23 -10.82 -2.24
C CYS A 107 -23.78 -10.15 -3.51
N PRO A 108 -23.17 -9.03 -3.96
CA PRO A 108 -23.57 -8.34 -5.18
C PRO A 108 -23.16 -9.13 -6.43
N LEU A 109 -23.65 -8.68 -7.59
CA LEU A 109 -23.17 -9.12 -8.89
C LEU A 109 -21.88 -8.40 -9.24
N LEU A 110 -20.88 -9.17 -9.67
CA LEU A 110 -19.68 -8.70 -10.33
C LEU A 110 -19.90 -8.75 -11.85
N SER A 111 -19.64 -7.65 -12.54
CA SER A 111 -19.63 -7.60 -14.00
C SER A 111 -18.19 -7.65 -14.48
N VAL A 112 -17.86 -8.64 -15.33
CA VAL A 112 -16.56 -8.76 -16.01
C VAL A 112 -16.82 -8.82 -17.51
N ASP A 113 -16.29 -7.87 -18.26
CA ASP A 113 -16.48 -7.75 -19.72
C ASP A 113 -17.97 -7.85 -20.14
N GLY A 114 -18.84 -7.21 -19.35
CA GLY A 114 -20.28 -7.19 -19.56
C GLY A 114 -21.03 -8.44 -19.09
N LYS A 115 -20.34 -9.50 -18.66
CA LYS A 115 -20.97 -10.69 -18.08
C LYS A 115 -21.09 -10.56 -16.57
N GLN A 116 -22.27 -10.83 -16.05
CA GLN A 116 -22.53 -10.77 -14.62
C GLN A 116 -22.46 -12.15 -13.98
N SER A 117 -21.84 -12.21 -12.81
CA SER A 117 -21.81 -13.38 -11.94
C SER A 117 -21.91 -12.95 -10.47
N ARG A 118 -22.58 -13.77 -9.66
CA ARG A 118 -22.68 -13.47 -8.23
C ARG A 118 -21.35 -13.76 -7.54
N MET A 119 -20.90 -12.81 -6.72
CA MET A 119 -19.73 -13.01 -5.85
C MET A 119 -20.05 -14.03 -4.76
N THR A 120 -19.02 -14.68 -4.24
CA THR A 120 -19.12 -15.67 -3.16
C THR A 120 -18.95 -14.98 -1.81
N LEU A 121 -19.73 -15.38 -0.83
CA LEU A 121 -19.55 -14.93 0.54
C LEU A 121 -18.21 -15.47 1.09
N ARG A 122 -17.35 -14.53 1.49
CA ARG A 122 -16.10 -14.82 2.19
C ARG A 122 -16.34 -14.94 3.71
N ALA A 123 -16.89 -13.90 4.31
CA ALA A 123 -17.19 -13.84 5.73
C ALA A 123 -18.50 -13.08 5.96
N GLY A 124 -19.42 -13.66 6.69
CA GLY A 124 -20.68 -13.03 7.07
C GLY A 124 -20.53 -12.07 8.24
N ALA A 125 -21.60 -11.30 8.47
CA ALA A 125 -21.72 -10.44 9.64
C ALA A 125 -21.61 -11.28 10.93
N ALA A 126 -20.84 -10.80 11.90
CA ALA A 126 -20.61 -11.47 13.17
C ALA A 126 -20.17 -10.50 14.26
N THR A 127 -20.44 -10.87 15.51
CA THR A 127 -19.72 -10.32 16.66
C THR A 127 -18.84 -11.44 17.21
N VAL A 128 -17.54 -11.22 17.18
CA VAL A 128 -16.54 -12.21 17.61
C VAL A 128 -16.12 -11.91 19.03
N ALA A 129 -15.95 -12.95 19.82
CA ALA A 129 -15.54 -12.82 21.21
C ALA A 129 -14.24 -12.02 21.34
N GLN A 130 -14.14 -11.26 22.42
CA GLN A 130 -12.91 -10.57 22.82
C GLN A 130 -11.77 -11.59 22.93
N ARG A 131 -10.63 -11.24 22.37
CA ARG A 131 -9.40 -12.04 22.45
C ARG A 131 -8.54 -11.56 23.61
N PRO A 132 -7.69 -12.41 24.19
CA PRO A 132 -6.56 -11.94 24.97
C PRO A 132 -5.68 -11.07 24.06
N THR A 133 -5.64 -9.78 24.33
CA THR A 133 -4.94 -8.80 23.48
C THR A 133 -3.64 -8.35 24.13
N ALA A 134 -2.83 -7.57 23.41
CA ALA A 134 -1.71 -6.83 24.02
C ALA A 134 -2.21 -5.78 25.02
N SER A 135 -3.49 -5.43 25.00
CA SER A 135 -4.15 -4.56 25.98
C SER A 135 -4.73 -5.39 27.14
N ALA A 136 -4.87 -4.76 28.31
CA ALA A 136 -5.55 -5.40 29.44
C ALA A 136 -7.01 -5.75 29.07
N PRO A 137 -7.60 -6.82 29.61
CA PRO A 137 -8.99 -7.20 29.31
C PRO A 137 -10.01 -6.10 29.54
N ALA A 138 -9.79 -5.22 30.54
CA ALA A 138 -10.66 -4.08 30.83
C ALA A 138 -10.57 -2.97 29.76
N ASP A 139 -9.52 -2.95 28.96
CA ASP A 139 -9.25 -1.97 27.91
C ASP A 139 -9.50 -2.56 26.52
N SER A 140 -10.24 -3.65 26.42
CA SER A 140 -10.60 -4.32 25.16
C SER A 140 -12.08 -4.69 25.14
N LYS A 141 -12.62 -5.01 23.96
CA LYS A 141 -14.03 -5.36 23.76
C LYS A 141 -14.19 -6.40 22.66
N PRO A 142 -15.33 -7.13 22.58
CA PRO A 142 -15.66 -7.97 21.44
C PRO A 142 -15.58 -7.18 20.12
N SER A 143 -15.14 -7.86 19.04
CA SER A 143 -15.03 -7.28 17.71
C SER A 143 -16.37 -7.43 16.96
N SER A 144 -17.00 -6.33 16.61
CA SER A 144 -18.25 -6.32 15.86
C SER A 144 -17.97 -6.10 14.36
N PHE A 145 -18.47 -7.00 13.53
CA PHE A 145 -18.43 -6.92 12.08
C PHE A 145 -19.86 -6.98 11.53
N PRO A 146 -20.65 -5.86 11.58
CA PRO A 146 -22.03 -5.82 11.06
C PRO A 146 -22.05 -5.70 9.54
N VAL A 147 -21.13 -6.36 8.85
CA VAL A 147 -20.90 -6.31 7.41
C VAL A 147 -20.60 -7.71 6.88
N SER A 148 -20.93 -7.93 5.61
CA SER A 148 -20.53 -9.12 4.87
C SER A 148 -19.38 -8.79 3.93
N VAL A 149 -18.44 -9.71 3.77
CA VAL A 149 -17.34 -9.63 2.81
C VAL A 149 -17.57 -10.65 1.72
N CYS A 150 -17.58 -10.18 0.47
CA CYS A 150 -17.75 -11.03 -0.70
C CYS A 150 -16.52 -10.95 -1.59
N GLU A 151 -16.22 -12.07 -2.29
CA GLU A 151 -15.07 -12.12 -3.18
C GLU A 151 -15.38 -12.91 -4.46
N ALA A 152 -14.60 -12.64 -5.50
CA ALA A 152 -14.59 -13.43 -6.73
C ALA A 152 -13.21 -13.31 -7.40
N THR A 153 -12.73 -14.42 -7.97
CA THR A 153 -11.52 -14.41 -8.78
C THR A 153 -11.81 -13.73 -10.12
N LEU A 154 -10.95 -12.81 -10.52
CA LEU A 154 -10.99 -12.17 -11.82
C LEU A 154 -10.21 -13.01 -12.84
N PRO A 155 -10.75 -13.21 -14.07
CA PRO A 155 -9.98 -13.81 -15.15
C PRO A 155 -8.74 -12.99 -15.48
N GLY A 156 -7.63 -13.66 -15.80
CA GLY A 156 -6.36 -12.99 -16.14
C GLY A 156 -6.39 -12.17 -17.43
N ASP A 157 -7.37 -12.42 -18.29
CA ASP A 157 -7.61 -11.72 -19.55
C ASP A 157 -8.76 -10.70 -19.50
N ALA A 158 -9.33 -10.46 -18.30
CA ALA A 158 -10.39 -9.47 -18.10
C ALA A 158 -9.92 -8.07 -18.55
N ARG A 159 -10.79 -7.36 -19.27
CA ARG A 159 -10.56 -6.00 -19.77
C ARG A 159 -11.29 -4.95 -18.95
N THR A 160 -12.43 -5.32 -18.38
CA THR A 160 -13.23 -4.48 -17.51
C THR A 160 -13.79 -5.30 -16.37
N ALA A 161 -13.84 -4.70 -15.18
CA ALA A 161 -14.54 -5.27 -14.03
C ALA A 161 -15.26 -4.16 -13.27
N SER A 162 -16.46 -4.46 -12.76
CA SER A 162 -17.20 -3.52 -11.92
C SER A 162 -18.16 -4.24 -10.98
N VAL A 163 -18.46 -3.59 -9.86
CA VAL A 163 -19.44 -4.05 -8.87
C VAL A 163 -20.30 -2.88 -8.41
N ALA A 164 -21.62 -3.04 -8.45
CA ALA A 164 -22.58 -1.98 -8.08
C ALA A 164 -22.26 -0.62 -8.76
N GLY A 165 -21.90 -0.64 -10.05
CA GLY A 165 -21.55 0.56 -10.83
C GLY A 165 -20.14 1.13 -10.54
N ARG A 166 -19.37 0.58 -9.60
CA ARG A 166 -17.99 0.98 -9.31
C ARG A 166 -17.03 0.18 -10.16
N ALA A 167 -16.21 0.85 -10.98
CA ALA A 167 -15.12 0.20 -11.71
C ALA A 167 -14.08 -0.35 -10.73
N LEU A 168 -13.55 -1.55 -11.03
CA LEU A 168 -12.47 -2.17 -10.30
C LEU A 168 -11.17 -2.09 -11.13
N PRO A 169 -10.03 -1.71 -10.54
CA PRO A 169 -8.76 -1.68 -11.23
C PRO A 169 -8.29 -3.11 -11.54
N LEU A 170 -7.82 -3.34 -12.77
CA LEU A 170 -7.30 -4.63 -13.18
C LEU A 170 -5.77 -4.68 -13.09
N PRO A 171 -5.18 -5.85 -12.73
CA PRO A 171 -3.74 -6.01 -12.70
C PRO A 171 -3.11 -5.82 -14.07
N LYS A 172 -1.95 -5.16 -14.11
CA LYS A 172 -1.09 -5.10 -15.30
C LYS A 172 -0.05 -6.22 -15.24
N ALA A 173 0.19 -6.89 -16.37
CA ALA A 173 1.22 -7.93 -16.46
C ALA A 173 2.63 -7.40 -16.15
N GLN A 174 2.87 -6.12 -16.42
CA GLN A 174 4.11 -5.41 -16.10
C GLN A 174 3.76 -4.02 -15.53
N PRO A 175 3.50 -3.90 -14.23
CA PRO A 175 3.30 -2.60 -13.60
C PRO A 175 4.59 -1.77 -13.76
N GLN A 176 4.42 -0.50 -14.11
CA GLN A 176 5.52 0.45 -14.29
C GLN A 176 5.74 1.28 -13.03
N ARG A 177 4.67 1.54 -12.30
CA ARG A 177 4.69 2.37 -11.09
C ARG A 177 3.97 1.67 -9.96
N ILE A 178 4.69 1.40 -8.88
CA ILE A 178 4.19 0.71 -7.69
C ILE A 178 4.29 1.66 -6.50
N ALA A 179 3.17 1.92 -5.85
CA ALA A 179 3.17 2.67 -4.60
C ALA A 179 3.45 1.72 -3.43
N ILE A 180 4.29 2.17 -2.49
CA ILE A 180 4.65 1.44 -1.28
C ILE A 180 4.26 2.30 -0.09
N ILE A 181 3.42 1.76 0.78
CA ILE A 181 2.95 2.37 2.03
C ILE A 181 2.94 1.33 3.14
N ALA A 182 3.08 1.76 4.38
CA ALA A 182 2.95 0.91 5.56
C ALA A 182 2.62 1.75 6.79
N ASP A 183 2.19 1.10 7.88
CA ASP A 183 1.98 1.73 9.18
C ASP A 183 1.00 2.91 9.08
N THR A 184 -0.18 2.65 8.53
CA THR A 184 -1.09 3.70 8.08
C THR A 184 -2.20 4.05 9.06
N GLY A 185 -2.51 3.21 10.05
CA GLY A 185 -3.56 3.45 11.04
C GLY A 185 -3.23 4.58 12.02
N CYS A 186 -4.21 4.98 12.81
CA CYS A 186 -4.04 6.03 13.82
C CYS A 186 -3.84 5.44 15.22
N ARG A 187 -2.71 5.75 15.87
CA ARG A 187 -2.36 5.14 17.15
C ARG A 187 -3.22 5.61 18.32
N MET A 188 -3.92 4.66 18.90
CA MET A 188 -4.63 4.80 20.17
C MET A 188 -4.29 3.59 21.04
N LYS A 189 -3.23 3.68 21.87
CA LYS A 189 -2.73 2.56 22.64
C LYS A 189 -2.34 2.96 24.07
N LYS A 190 -3.12 2.49 25.03
CA LYS A 190 -2.95 2.80 26.45
C LYS A 190 -1.64 2.29 27.03
N ALA A 191 -1.20 1.09 26.63
CA ALA A 191 0.04 0.50 27.14
C ALA A 191 1.29 1.32 26.77
N ASP A 192 1.25 2.03 25.64
CA ASP A 192 2.34 2.90 25.18
C ASP A 192 2.12 4.36 25.60
N ASN A 193 1.00 4.66 26.29
CA ASN A 193 0.52 6.02 26.56
C ASN A 193 0.51 6.89 25.28
N ALA A 194 0.13 6.32 24.16
CA ALA A 194 0.18 6.94 22.84
C ALA A 194 -1.24 7.19 22.31
N TRP A 195 -1.57 8.47 22.12
CA TRP A 195 -2.89 8.96 21.70
C TRP A 195 -2.71 9.97 20.58
N GLN A 196 -2.61 9.48 19.35
CA GLN A 196 -2.49 10.33 18.17
C GLN A 196 -3.79 11.11 17.93
N ALA A 197 -3.67 12.33 17.41
CA ALA A 197 -4.84 13.13 17.07
C ALA A 197 -5.50 12.62 15.78
N CYS A 198 -6.26 11.52 15.89
CA CYS A 198 -6.91 10.84 14.76
C CYS A 198 -7.91 11.70 13.97
N ASN A 199 -8.33 12.84 14.55
CA ASN A 199 -9.24 13.78 13.93
C ASN A 199 -8.51 14.96 13.25
N ASP A 200 -7.18 14.98 13.27
CA ASP A 200 -6.33 16.01 12.67
C ASP A 200 -5.48 15.42 11.55
N ALA A 201 -5.79 15.78 10.31
CA ALA A 201 -5.07 15.30 9.12
C ALA A 201 -3.60 15.76 9.03
N THR A 202 -3.16 16.70 9.86
CA THR A 202 -1.73 17.09 9.94
C THR A 202 -0.95 16.18 10.88
N VAL A 203 -1.63 15.55 11.85
CA VAL A 203 -1.04 14.64 12.84
C VAL A 203 -1.22 13.19 12.42
N TRP A 204 -2.33 12.87 11.78
CA TRP A 204 -2.57 11.57 11.13
C TRP A 204 -2.90 11.76 9.64
N PRO A 205 -1.89 11.83 8.76
CA PRO A 205 -2.04 12.29 7.38
C PRO A 205 -2.36 11.19 6.36
N PHE A 206 -2.86 10.02 6.74
CA PHE A 206 -3.05 8.92 5.79
C PHE A 206 -4.03 9.28 4.65
N ASP A 207 -5.09 10.06 4.91
CA ASP A 207 -5.97 10.60 3.85
C ASP A 207 -5.18 11.41 2.81
N THR A 208 -4.27 12.28 3.28
CA THR A 208 -3.41 13.11 2.43
C THR A 208 -2.43 12.28 1.62
N ILE A 209 -1.82 11.28 2.27
CA ILE A 209 -0.91 10.32 1.61
C ILE A 209 -1.65 9.56 0.53
N ALA A 210 -2.81 8.96 0.84
CA ALA A 210 -3.61 8.21 -0.11
C ALA A 210 -4.02 9.05 -1.33
N ALA A 211 -4.44 10.29 -1.10
CA ALA A 211 -4.76 11.24 -2.17
C ALA A 211 -3.52 11.61 -3.01
N SER A 212 -2.36 11.81 -2.38
CA SER A 212 -1.10 12.13 -3.06
C SER A 212 -0.61 10.96 -3.92
N VAL A 213 -0.65 9.74 -3.39
CA VAL A 213 -0.32 8.52 -4.14
C VAL A 213 -1.27 8.33 -5.32
N ALA A 214 -2.58 8.52 -5.12
CA ALA A 214 -3.59 8.37 -6.18
C ALA A 214 -3.36 9.33 -7.36
N LYS A 215 -2.87 10.56 -7.11
CA LYS A 215 -2.50 11.52 -8.16
C LYS A 215 -1.33 11.04 -9.02
N LEU A 216 -0.41 10.24 -8.45
CA LEU A 216 0.72 9.67 -9.18
C LEU A 216 0.31 8.45 -10.02
N SER A 217 -0.97 8.03 -9.96
CA SER A 217 -1.55 6.96 -10.77
C SER A 217 -0.73 5.67 -10.74
N PRO A 218 -0.58 5.01 -9.58
CA PRO A 218 0.13 3.74 -9.49
C PRO A 218 -0.61 2.64 -10.26
N ASP A 219 0.14 1.66 -10.73
CA ASP A 219 -0.36 0.43 -11.36
C ASP A 219 -0.63 -0.67 -10.32
N LEU A 220 0.01 -0.55 -9.16
CA LEU A 220 -0.07 -1.48 -8.03
C LEU A 220 0.19 -0.72 -6.73
N VAL A 221 -0.48 -1.11 -5.66
CA VAL A 221 -0.15 -0.70 -4.29
C VAL A 221 0.42 -1.90 -3.55
N LEU A 222 1.57 -1.74 -2.92
CA LEU A 222 2.15 -2.68 -1.98
C LEU A 222 2.05 -2.08 -0.58
N HIS A 223 1.18 -2.63 0.26
CA HIS A 223 1.07 -2.21 1.65
C HIS A 223 1.85 -3.17 2.56
N VAL A 224 2.83 -2.64 3.28
CA VAL A 224 3.83 -3.45 3.99
C VAL A 224 3.49 -3.66 5.48
N GLY A 225 2.21 -3.79 5.78
CA GLY A 225 1.71 -4.17 7.11
C GLY A 225 1.31 -3.00 7.99
N ASP A 226 0.71 -3.36 9.10
CA ASP A 226 0.15 -2.48 10.13
C ASP A 226 -0.87 -1.47 9.56
N TYR A 227 -2.10 -1.99 9.37
CA TYR A 227 -3.25 -1.23 8.87
C TYR A 227 -4.06 -0.60 10.00
N HIS A 228 -3.97 -1.18 11.19
CA HIS A 228 -4.87 -0.94 12.30
C HIS A 228 -4.12 -0.56 13.58
N TYR A 229 -4.44 0.61 14.16
CA TYR A 229 -3.78 1.10 15.37
C TYR A 229 -4.75 1.60 16.47
N ARG A 230 -6.07 1.62 16.24
CA ARG A 230 -7.09 2.10 17.21
C ARG A 230 -7.44 1.04 18.25
N GLU A 231 -6.46 0.63 19.05
CA GLU A 231 -6.63 -0.51 19.97
C GLU A 231 -7.48 -0.18 21.19
N ASN A 232 -7.33 1.00 21.77
CA ASN A 232 -7.97 1.38 23.04
C ASN A 232 -8.85 2.63 22.91
N ALA A 233 -9.81 2.80 23.84
CA ALA A 233 -10.67 3.97 23.89
C ALA A 233 -9.85 5.24 24.13
N CYS A 234 -10.17 6.30 23.38
CA CYS A 234 -9.59 7.62 23.61
C CYS A 234 -9.96 8.12 25.02
N PRO A 235 -8.98 8.58 25.84
CA PRO A 235 -9.28 9.18 27.11
C PRO A 235 -10.17 10.42 26.97
N PRO A 236 -11.11 10.68 27.91
CA PRO A 236 -12.07 11.77 27.79
C PRO A 236 -11.45 13.18 27.73
N ASP A 237 -10.26 13.32 28.29
CA ASP A 237 -9.47 14.57 28.37
C ASP A 237 -8.59 14.82 27.14
N ILE A 238 -8.50 13.85 26.21
CA ILE A 238 -7.70 14.00 24.98
C ILE A 238 -8.60 14.37 23.80
N ALA A 239 -8.64 15.64 23.44
CA ALA A 239 -9.53 16.14 22.38
C ALA A 239 -9.16 15.59 20.98
N GLY A 240 -7.89 15.34 20.70
CA GLY A 240 -7.38 14.95 19.37
C GLY A 240 -7.91 13.62 18.87
N CYS A 241 -8.21 12.66 19.74
CA CYS A 241 -8.81 11.37 19.40
C CYS A 241 -10.25 11.20 19.89
N LYS A 242 -10.87 12.27 20.39
CA LYS A 242 -12.22 12.22 20.94
C LYS A 242 -13.21 11.62 19.92
N ASP A 243 -14.12 10.78 20.43
CA ASP A 243 -15.17 10.09 19.66
C ASP A 243 -14.63 9.17 18.53
N SER A 244 -13.30 8.90 18.50
CA SER A 244 -12.74 7.93 17.57
C SER A 244 -13.19 6.51 17.90
N PRO A 245 -13.54 5.70 16.89
CA PRO A 245 -13.80 4.27 17.11
C PRO A 245 -12.52 3.58 17.61
N TRP A 246 -12.70 2.52 18.40
CA TRP A 246 -11.61 1.75 18.98
C TRP A 246 -11.94 0.27 19.09
N GLY A 247 -10.96 -0.58 19.36
CA GLY A 247 -11.07 -2.03 19.34
C GLY A 247 -10.72 -2.58 17.96
N TYR A 248 -11.19 -3.78 17.61
CA TYR A 248 -10.76 -4.48 16.39
C TYR A 248 -11.92 -4.79 15.43
N GLY A 249 -13.06 -4.11 15.59
CA GLY A 249 -14.25 -4.29 14.77
C GLY A 249 -14.22 -3.55 13.43
N TRP A 250 -15.32 -3.65 12.68
CA TRP A 250 -15.45 -3.00 11.39
C TRP A 250 -15.31 -1.48 11.45
N ASP A 251 -15.86 -0.85 12.47
CA ASP A 251 -15.80 0.60 12.70
C ASP A 251 -14.36 1.14 12.68
N THR A 252 -13.45 0.41 13.29
CA THR A 252 -12.03 0.77 13.35
C THR A 252 -11.29 0.45 12.05
N TRP A 253 -11.55 -0.70 11.43
CA TRP A 253 -11.01 -1.02 10.10
C TRP A 253 -11.46 -0.02 9.04
N GLN A 254 -12.74 0.40 9.11
CA GLN A 254 -13.25 1.45 8.23
C GLN A 254 -12.54 2.78 8.44
N ALA A 255 -12.30 3.16 9.71
CA ALA A 255 -11.66 4.42 10.06
C ALA A 255 -10.17 4.46 9.69
N ASP A 256 -9.42 3.38 9.97
CA ASP A 256 -7.97 3.33 9.74
C ASP A 256 -7.59 2.99 8.30
N LEU A 257 -8.40 2.18 7.58
CA LEU A 257 -8.02 1.73 6.24
C LEU A 257 -9.05 2.10 5.16
N PHE A 258 -10.28 1.56 5.25
CA PHE A 258 -11.18 1.57 4.10
C PHE A 258 -11.62 2.96 3.65
N ARG A 259 -11.85 3.87 4.59
CA ARG A 259 -12.24 5.25 4.28
C ARG A 259 -11.07 6.07 3.73
N PRO A 260 -9.91 6.18 4.41
CA PRO A 260 -8.78 6.96 3.92
C PRO A 260 -8.16 6.38 2.64
N ALA A 261 -8.08 5.05 2.49
CA ALA A 261 -7.52 4.41 1.31
C ALA A 261 -8.48 4.32 0.11
N ALA A 262 -9.73 4.77 0.23
CA ALA A 262 -10.72 4.66 -0.86
C ALA A 262 -10.23 5.19 -2.22
N PRO A 263 -9.50 6.32 -2.32
CA PRO A 263 -8.93 6.78 -3.59
C PRO A 263 -7.94 5.78 -4.20
N LEU A 264 -7.18 5.07 -3.37
CA LEU A 264 -6.19 4.09 -3.83
C LEU A 264 -6.84 2.78 -4.25
N PHE A 265 -7.85 2.30 -3.53
CA PHE A 265 -8.62 1.11 -3.92
C PHE A 265 -9.28 1.27 -5.30
N ALA A 266 -9.67 2.50 -5.65
CA ALA A 266 -10.23 2.80 -6.96
C ALA A 266 -9.16 2.92 -8.08
N LYS A 267 -7.88 3.04 -7.73
CA LYS A 267 -6.79 3.31 -8.69
C LYS A 267 -6.01 2.10 -9.11
N ALA A 268 -5.68 1.21 -8.18
CA ALA A 268 -4.77 0.11 -8.43
C ALA A 268 -5.14 -1.14 -7.62
N PRO A 269 -4.82 -2.34 -8.12
CA PRO A 269 -4.81 -3.56 -7.30
C PRO A 269 -3.80 -3.46 -6.16
N TRP A 270 -3.99 -4.28 -5.12
CA TRP A 270 -3.17 -4.28 -3.91
C TRP A 270 -2.46 -5.62 -3.71
N VAL A 271 -1.22 -5.57 -3.29
CA VAL A 271 -0.50 -6.66 -2.61
C VAL A 271 -0.39 -6.27 -1.14
N VAL A 272 -0.75 -7.16 -0.25
CA VAL A 272 -0.84 -6.90 1.18
C VAL A 272 0.15 -7.76 1.96
N VAL A 273 0.85 -7.15 2.91
CA VAL A 273 1.71 -7.81 3.88
C VAL A 273 1.06 -7.71 5.25
N ARG A 274 1.10 -8.77 6.04
CA ARG A 274 0.55 -8.76 7.40
C ARG A 274 1.55 -8.13 8.38
N GLY A 275 1.10 -7.14 9.14
CA GLY A 275 1.87 -6.53 10.22
C GLY A 275 1.59 -7.16 11.58
N ASN A 276 2.32 -6.73 12.61
CA ASN A 276 2.12 -7.27 13.96
C ASN A 276 0.87 -6.72 14.65
N HIS A 277 0.33 -5.62 14.15
CA HIS A 277 -1.00 -5.16 14.60
C HIS A 277 -2.13 -6.06 14.09
N GLU A 278 -1.88 -6.88 13.09
CA GLU A 278 -2.81 -7.88 12.56
C GLU A 278 -2.53 -9.32 13.09
N GLU A 279 -1.72 -9.51 14.14
CA GLU A 279 -1.65 -10.81 14.81
C GLU A 279 -2.98 -11.19 15.47
N CYS A 280 -3.20 -12.47 15.78
CA CYS A 280 -4.48 -12.96 16.30
C CYS A 280 -4.91 -12.33 17.62
N ALA A 281 -3.95 -11.96 18.48
CA ALA A 281 -4.23 -11.28 19.75
C ALA A 281 -4.65 -9.81 19.57
N ARG A 282 -4.63 -9.27 18.36
CA ARG A 282 -4.95 -7.87 18.02
C ARG A 282 -5.99 -7.83 16.89
N ALA A 283 -5.68 -7.20 15.75
CA ALA A 283 -6.64 -7.04 14.64
C ALA A 283 -6.72 -8.24 13.67
N GLY A 284 -6.18 -9.41 14.02
CA GLY A 284 -6.16 -10.60 13.16
C GLY A 284 -7.54 -11.09 12.72
N GLN A 285 -8.59 -10.88 13.53
CA GLN A 285 -9.97 -11.21 13.16
C GLN A 285 -10.42 -10.45 11.89
N GLY A 286 -10.07 -9.16 11.80
CA GLY A 286 -10.32 -8.34 10.62
C GLY A 286 -9.39 -8.69 9.46
N TRP A 287 -8.11 -8.98 9.72
CA TRP A 287 -7.17 -9.42 8.69
C TRP A 287 -7.73 -10.57 7.86
N TYR A 288 -8.18 -11.64 8.51
CA TYR A 288 -8.72 -12.81 7.81
C TYR A 288 -10.01 -12.51 7.04
N ARG A 289 -10.84 -11.61 7.54
CA ARG A 289 -12.07 -11.19 6.87
C ARG A 289 -11.78 -10.35 5.63
N PHE A 290 -10.83 -9.42 5.73
CA PHE A 290 -10.67 -8.37 4.73
C PHE A 290 -9.47 -8.57 3.81
N LEU A 291 -8.30 -8.91 4.35
CA LEU A 291 -7.03 -8.74 3.63
C LEU A 291 -6.26 -10.04 3.36
N ASP A 292 -6.43 -11.13 4.10
CA ASP A 292 -5.71 -12.38 3.78
C ASP A 292 -6.03 -12.80 2.34
N PRO A 293 -5.03 -12.92 1.42
CA PRO A 293 -5.28 -13.25 0.01
C PRO A 293 -5.79 -14.69 -0.19
N ARG A 294 -5.69 -15.54 0.81
CA ARG A 294 -6.17 -16.92 0.76
C ARG A 294 -7.66 -17.00 1.07
N PRO A 295 -8.35 -18.06 0.62
CA PRO A 295 -9.74 -18.29 0.99
C PRO A 295 -9.94 -18.27 2.50
N TYR A 296 -11.00 -17.61 2.97
CA TYR A 296 -11.35 -17.61 4.38
C TYR A 296 -11.71 -19.02 4.86
N SER A 297 -11.20 -19.37 6.03
CA SER A 297 -11.53 -20.60 6.72
C SER A 297 -11.71 -20.31 8.21
N ALA A 298 -12.83 -20.71 8.78
CA ALA A 298 -13.07 -20.57 10.22
C ALA A 298 -12.03 -21.35 11.06
N ALA A 299 -11.55 -22.49 10.55
CA ALA A 299 -10.53 -23.30 11.21
C ALA A 299 -9.11 -22.69 11.15
N ARG A 300 -8.94 -21.59 10.42
CA ARG A 300 -7.64 -20.89 10.28
C ARG A 300 -7.77 -19.40 10.53
N SER A 301 -8.91 -18.94 11.01
CA SER A 301 -9.12 -17.54 11.36
C SER A 301 -8.68 -17.25 12.80
N CYS A 302 -8.49 -15.99 13.14
CA CYS A 302 -8.24 -15.56 14.52
C CYS A 302 -9.51 -15.45 15.36
N ASP A 303 -10.65 -15.97 14.91
CA ASP A 303 -11.90 -15.91 15.68
C ASP A 303 -11.88 -16.85 16.89
N ASP A 304 -11.21 -17.98 16.76
CA ASP A 304 -11.04 -18.96 17.83
C ASP A 304 -9.58 -18.99 18.32
N PRO A 305 -9.30 -18.80 19.62
CA PRO A 305 -7.96 -18.93 20.19
C PRO A 305 -7.28 -20.28 19.91
N ALA A 306 -8.04 -21.33 19.72
CA ALA A 306 -7.49 -22.66 19.40
C ALA A 306 -6.76 -22.70 18.04
N ASN A 307 -7.01 -21.73 17.18
CA ASN A 307 -6.34 -21.63 15.87
C ASN A 307 -5.00 -20.88 15.92
N ASP A 308 -4.63 -20.25 17.05
CA ASP A 308 -3.52 -19.29 17.10
C ASP A 308 -2.17 -19.84 16.65
N ASP A 309 -1.91 -21.13 16.90
CA ASP A 309 -0.66 -21.77 16.50
C ASP A 309 -0.49 -21.82 14.97
N ASP A 310 -1.59 -21.89 14.23
CA ASP A 310 -1.57 -21.87 12.76
C ASP A 310 -1.95 -20.49 12.20
N ALA A 311 -2.95 -19.83 12.80
CA ALA A 311 -3.48 -18.58 12.30
C ALA A 311 -2.53 -17.39 12.44
N ASN A 312 -1.51 -17.46 13.31
CA ASN A 312 -0.49 -16.42 13.44
C ASN A 312 0.63 -16.50 12.39
N TYR A 313 0.57 -17.47 11.48
CA TYR A 313 1.59 -17.66 10.46
C TYR A 313 0.94 -17.89 9.09
N SER A 314 1.62 -17.41 8.06
CA SER A 314 1.21 -17.59 6.67
C SER A 314 2.40 -18.01 5.83
N GLU A 315 2.21 -19.02 4.97
CA GLU A 315 3.28 -19.44 4.06
C GLU A 315 3.64 -18.31 3.09
N PRO A 316 4.93 -18.08 2.80
CA PRO A 316 5.36 -17.10 1.82
C PRO A 316 4.82 -17.40 0.43
N TYR A 317 4.54 -16.35 -0.33
CA TYR A 317 4.14 -16.46 -1.73
C TYR A 317 4.79 -15.38 -2.58
N ALA A 318 4.78 -15.58 -3.90
CA ALA A 318 5.39 -14.66 -4.84
C ALA A 318 4.35 -14.06 -5.79
N VAL A 319 4.47 -12.74 -6.02
CA VAL A 319 3.72 -11.99 -7.02
C VAL A 319 4.69 -11.54 -8.11
N SER A 320 4.41 -11.93 -9.36
CA SER A 320 5.22 -11.49 -10.50
C SER A 320 4.89 -10.05 -10.86
N LEU A 321 5.92 -9.26 -11.05
CA LEU A 321 5.82 -7.91 -11.61
C LEU A 321 6.17 -7.87 -13.11
N GLY A 322 6.37 -9.04 -13.74
CA GLY A 322 6.81 -9.15 -15.12
C GLY A 322 8.27 -8.75 -15.34
N GLY A 323 8.80 -9.02 -16.52
CA GLY A 323 10.19 -8.68 -16.87
C GLY A 323 11.23 -9.33 -15.96
N GLY A 324 10.98 -10.54 -15.47
CA GLY A 324 11.88 -11.26 -14.57
C GLY A 324 11.91 -10.72 -13.13
N THR A 325 11.00 -9.83 -12.75
CA THR A 325 10.90 -9.29 -11.38
C THR A 325 9.73 -9.91 -10.62
N GLN A 326 9.93 -10.21 -9.34
CA GLN A 326 8.89 -10.65 -8.41
C GLN A 326 9.00 -9.94 -7.06
N VAL A 327 7.88 -9.89 -6.35
CA VAL A 327 7.80 -9.59 -4.91
C VAL A 327 7.51 -10.89 -4.18
N ILE A 328 8.30 -11.22 -3.15
CA ILE A 328 7.98 -12.30 -2.20
C ILE A 328 7.40 -11.68 -0.95
N VAL A 329 6.16 -12.05 -0.64
CA VAL A 329 5.45 -11.64 0.59
C VAL A 329 5.71 -12.66 1.69
N PHE A 330 6.17 -12.17 2.85
CA PHE A 330 6.55 -12.99 3.99
C PHE A 330 5.85 -12.49 5.26
N ASP A 331 5.15 -13.36 5.96
CA ASP A 331 4.41 -13.02 7.18
C ASP A 331 5.29 -13.07 8.42
N THR A 332 5.44 -11.94 9.09
CA THR A 332 6.17 -11.82 10.37
C THR A 332 5.29 -11.30 11.50
N ALA A 333 3.97 -11.34 11.36
CA ALA A 333 3.03 -10.75 12.33
C ALA A 333 3.27 -11.23 13.78
N LYS A 334 3.66 -12.48 13.97
CA LYS A 334 3.87 -13.08 15.31
C LYS A 334 5.32 -13.07 15.79
N VAL A 335 6.25 -12.53 15.02
CA VAL A 335 7.66 -12.57 15.41
C VAL A 335 7.94 -11.73 16.66
N GLY A 336 8.71 -12.30 17.59
CA GLY A 336 9.25 -11.59 18.75
C GLY A 336 10.48 -10.76 18.39
N ARG A 337 11.06 -10.08 19.40
CA ARG A 337 12.26 -9.24 19.22
C ARG A 337 13.56 -9.99 19.52
N ASN A 338 13.52 -10.96 20.45
CA ASN A 338 14.71 -11.64 20.95
C ASN A 338 15.14 -12.78 20.01
N PRO A 339 16.45 -13.08 19.94
CA PRO A 339 16.94 -14.21 19.18
C PRO A 339 16.21 -15.51 19.55
N LEU A 340 15.83 -16.29 18.53
CA LEU A 340 15.20 -17.59 18.71
C LEU A 340 16.27 -18.68 18.84
N LYS A 341 15.98 -19.68 19.66
CA LYS A 341 16.78 -20.90 19.80
C LYS A 341 16.29 -21.94 18.79
N THR A 342 17.16 -22.80 18.32
CA THR A 342 16.81 -23.91 17.40
C THR A 342 15.77 -24.88 17.99
N THR A 343 15.59 -24.88 19.31
CA THR A 343 14.57 -25.68 20.02
C THR A 343 13.18 -25.04 19.99
N ASP A 344 13.08 -23.74 19.72
CA ASP A 344 11.82 -23.00 19.75
C ASP A 344 10.93 -23.40 18.55
N ALA A 345 9.64 -23.55 18.79
CA ALA A 345 8.68 -23.88 17.71
C ALA A 345 8.71 -22.79 16.61
N GLN A 346 8.73 -21.54 17.02
CA GLN A 346 8.78 -20.38 16.10
C GLN A 346 10.03 -20.38 15.23
N PHE A 347 11.20 -20.81 15.77
CA PHE A 347 12.42 -20.96 14.96
C PHE A 347 12.21 -21.91 13.79
N ARG A 348 11.60 -23.09 14.04
CA ARG A 348 11.36 -24.10 13.01
C ARG A 348 10.35 -23.63 11.96
N ILE A 349 9.32 -22.90 12.37
CA ILE A 349 8.34 -22.31 11.46
C ILE A 349 9.04 -21.35 10.50
N TYR A 350 9.75 -20.36 11.02
CA TYR A 350 10.44 -19.38 10.16
C TYR A 350 11.57 -20.00 9.35
N GLN A 351 12.30 -20.99 9.89
CA GLN A 351 13.32 -21.71 9.14
C GLN A 351 12.74 -22.36 7.88
N LYS A 352 11.61 -23.09 8.02
CA LYS A 352 10.89 -23.69 6.89
C LYS A 352 10.42 -22.61 5.91
N GLN A 353 9.87 -21.52 6.39
CA GLN A 353 9.38 -20.43 5.55
C GLN A 353 10.52 -19.73 4.78
N PHE A 354 11.69 -19.51 5.40
CA PHE A 354 12.86 -19.00 4.68
C PHE A 354 13.40 -19.98 3.63
N GLN A 355 13.25 -21.29 3.84
CA GLN A 355 13.55 -22.28 2.81
C GLN A 355 12.57 -22.17 1.62
N THR A 356 11.31 -21.89 1.88
CA THR A 356 10.32 -21.57 0.84
C THR A 356 10.72 -20.28 0.10
N VAL A 357 11.14 -19.23 0.81
CA VAL A 357 11.69 -17.99 0.18
C VAL A 357 12.86 -18.30 -0.74
N ALA A 358 13.80 -19.15 -0.30
CA ALA A 358 14.93 -19.55 -1.14
C ALA A 358 14.49 -20.25 -2.43
N THR A 359 13.49 -21.13 -2.34
CA THR A 359 12.90 -21.80 -3.50
C THR A 359 12.23 -20.81 -4.46
N LEU A 360 11.47 -19.84 -3.93
CA LEU A 360 10.81 -18.82 -4.74
C LEU A 360 11.82 -17.88 -5.40
N ALA A 361 12.87 -17.46 -4.67
CA ALA A 361 13.90 -16.56 -5.18
C ALA A 361 14.79 -17.20 -6.26
N SER A 362 14.95 -18.53 -6.23
CA SER A 362 15.75 -19.29 -7.22
C SER A 362 14.95 -19.74 -8.45
N LYS A 363 13.68 -19.35 -8.59
CA LYS A 363 12.81 -19.75 -9.69
C LYS A 363 13.39 -19.30 -11.04
N ALA A 364 13.43 -20.21 -12.02
CA ALA A 364 13.92 -19.91 -13.37
C ALA A 364 13.16 -18.74 -14.02
N GLY A 365 13.89 -17.85 -14.69
CA GLY A 365 13.35 -16.66 -15.33
C GLY A 365 13.18 -15.46 -14.39
N ILE A 366 13.47 -15.59 -13.10
CA ILE A 366 13.53 -14.48 -12.16
C ILE A 366 14.97 -13.96 -12.09
N SER A 367 15.13 -12.66 -12.29
CA SER A 367 16.41 -11.94 -12.21
C SER A 367 16.45 -10.93 -11.07
N THR A 368 15.28 -10.54 -10.57
CA THR A 368 15.16 -9.57 -9.48
C THR A 368 14.06 -10.01 -8.52
N THR A 369 14.44 -10.21 -7.27
CA THR A 369 13.49 -10.48 -6.18
C THR A 369 13.50 -9.35 -5.17
N ILE A 370 12.33 -8.77 -4.91
CA ILE A 370 12.05 -7.88 -3.81
C ILE A 370 11.42 -8.73 -2.71
N PHE A 371 12.14 -8.91 -1.61
CA PHE A 371 11.60 -9.58 -0.43
C PHE A 371 10.86 -8.55 0.43
N THR A 372 9.64 -8.82 0.82
CA THR A 372 8.88 -7.91 1.67
C THR A 372 8.26 -8.62 2.86
N ASN A 373 8.47 -8.06 4.02
CA ASN A 373 7.84 -8.41 5.28
C ASN A 373 7.74 -7.16 6.16
N HIS A 374 6.92 -7.21 7.19
CA HIS A 374 6.68 -6.03 8.01
C HIS A 374 7.89 -5.62 8.86
N HIS A 375 8.48 -6.54 9.64
CA HIS A 375 9.59 -6.23 10.54
C HIS A 375 10.92 -6.07 9.81
N PRO A 376 11.64 -4.94 9.93
CA PRO A 376 12.96 -4.78 9.35
C PRO A 376 13.96 -5.81 9.86
N ILE A 377 14.79 -6.35 8.98
CA ILE A 377 15.80 -7.37 9.30
C ILE A 377 17.19 -6.75 9.36
N LEU A 378 17.65 -6.14 8.27
CA LEU A 378 18.95 -5.47 8.20
C LEU A 378 18.77 -3.94 8.14
N ALA A 379 18.10 -3.38 9.15
CA ALA A 379 17.88 -1.94 9.32
C ALA A 379 17.97 -1.58 10.81
N PHE A 380 17.53 -0.39 11.20
CA PHE A 380 17.63 0.10 12.56
C PHE A 380 16.29 0.55 13.10
N ALA A 381 16.08 0.37 14.41
CA ALA A 381 15.03 1.02 15.17
C ALA A 381 15.65 2.18 15.97
N PRO A 382 15.25 3.43 15.72
CA PRO A 382 15.79 4.57 16.45
C PRO A 382 15.32 4.53 17.93
N ILE A 383 16.19 4.96 18.83
CA ILE A 383 15.93 5.04 20.27
C ILE A 383 16.30 6.43 20.75
N ALA A 384 15.33 7.13 21.35
CA ALA A 384 15.55 8.48 21.85
C ALA A 384 16.75 8.57 22.81
N GLY A 385 17.74 9.40 22.46
CA GLY A 385 18.92 9.63 23.30
C GLY A 385 19.87 8.44 23.42
N SER A 386 19.76 7.42 22.57
CA SER A 386 20.58 6.21 22.60
C SER A 386 21.03 5.77 21.20
N THR A 387 21.93 4.79 21.16
CA THR A 387 22.33 4.12 19.91
C THR A 387 21.12 3.39 19.33
N PRO A 388 20.84 3.52 18.01
CA PRO A 388 19.79 2.78 17.35
C PRO A 388 19.94 1.27 17.55
N ALA A 389 18.82 0.59 17.83
CA ALA A 389 18.81 -0.86 17.93
C ALA A 389 18.92 -1.50 16.53
N PRO A 390 19.54 -2.68 16.40
CA PRO A 390 19.53 -3.44 15.15
C PRO A 390 18.12 -3.90 14.82
N GLY A 391 17.93 -4.35 13.59
CA GLY A 391 16.69 -4.96 13.12
C GLY A 391 16.30 -6.22 13.90
N ASN A 392 15.26 -6.93 13.46
CA ASN A 392 14.66 -8.02 14.21
C ASN A 392 15.62 -9.19 14.47
N LEU A 393 16.08 -9.33 15.71
CA LEU A 393 17.05 -10.35 16.12
C LEU A 393 16.51 -11.78 16.04
N ALA A 394 15.19 -11.97 16.20
CA ALA A 394 14.56 -13.28 16.05
C ALA A 394 14.70 -13.79 14.61
N LEU A 395 14.37 -12.96 13.61
CA LEU A 395 14.54 -13.31 12.21
C LEU A 395 16.01 -13.46 11.84
N GLN A 396 16.88 -12.55 12.30
CA GLN A 396 18.33 -12.66 12.08
C GLN A 396 18.89 -13.99 12.59
N SER A 397 18.46 -14.48 13.77
CA SER A 397 18.95 -15.75 14.33
C SER A 397 18.56 -16.96 13.46
N VAL A 398 17.35 -16.95 12.88
CA VAL A 398 16.91 -17.99 11.96
C VAL A 398 17.67 -17.91 10.64
N MET A 399 17.76 -16.73 10.06
CA MET A 399 18.43 -16.51 8.76
C MET A 399 19.93 -16.82 8.84
N ALA A 400 20.62 -16.43 9.91
CA ALA A 400 22.02 -16.76 10.14
C ALA A 400 22.25 -18.27 10.22
N SER A 401 21.30 -19.07 10.71
CA SER A 401 21.39 -20.53 10.70
C SER A 401 21.36 -21.14 9.30
N LEU A 402 20.74 -20.44 8.33
CA LEU A 402 20.61 -20.87 6.94
C LEU A 402 21.71 -20.27 6.06
N ASN A 403 22.08 -19.01 6.30
CA ASN A 403 23.09 -18.26 5.56
C ASN A 403 23.74 -17.22 6.47
N ALA A 404 24.74 -17.63 7.23
CA ALA A 404 25.42 -16.79 8.21
C ALA A 404 26.15 -15.57 7.60
N GLN A 405 26.49 -15.61 6.31
CA GLN A 405 27.25 -14.55 5.65
C GLN A 405 26.36 -13.45 5.05
N ALA A 406 25.22 -13.83 4.49
CA ALA A 406 24.37 -12.88 3.76
C ALA A 406 22.97 -12.73 4.34
N TYR A 407 22.59 -13.55 5.32
CA TYR A 407 21.25 -13.65 5.92
C TYR A 407 20.18 -14.07 4.90
N TYR A 408 19.96 -13.29 3.88
CA TYR A 408 18.98 -13.57 2.83
C TYR A 408 19.43 -14.73 1.93
N PRO A 409 18.50 -15.53 1.43
CA PRO A 409 18.84 -16.53 0.42
C PRO A 409 19.32 -15.86 -0.89
N PRO A 410 20.16 -16.57 -1.67
CA PRO A 410 20.57 -16.10 -3.00
C PRO A 410 19.36 -15.76 -3.88
N GLY A 411 19.47 -14.70 -4.69
CA GLY A 411 18.41 -14.23 -5.58
C GLY A 411 17.53 -13.13 -4.99
N VAL A 412 17.57 -12.88 -3.68
CA VAL A 412 16.98 -11.68 -3.07
C VAL A 412 17.90 -10.50 -3.32
N ASN A 413 17.36 -9.42 -3.90
CA ASN A 413 18.12 -8.23 -4.28
C ASN A 413 17.82 -7.01 -3.40
N VAL A 414 16.56 -6.86 -2.99
CA VAL A 414 16.08 -5.77 -2.16
C VAL A 414 15.18 -6.34 -1.06
N ALA A 415 15.34 -5.85 0.16
CA ALA A 415 14.43 -6.11 1.27
C ALA A 415 13.64 -4.84 1.59
N LEU A 416 12.31 -4.98 1.71
CA LEU A 416 11.38 -3.88 1.90
C LEU A 416 10.52 -4.13 3.14
N HIS A 417 10.45 -3.12 4.03
CA HIS A 417 9.87 -3.23 5.37
C HIS A 417 9.02 -2.02 5.76
N GLY A 418 8.14 -2.21 6.74
CA GLY A 418 7.47 -1.20 7.56
C GLY A 418 7.95 -1.21 9.00
N HIS A 419 7.03 -1.16 9.97
CA HIS A 419 7.22 -1.37 11.42
C HIS A 419 7.99 -0.28 12.16
N VAL A 420 9.06 0.24 11.59
CA VAL A 420 9.76 1.41 12.10
C VAL A 420 9.20 2.62 11.35
N HIS A 421 8.66 3.58 12.12
CA HIS A 421 7.87 4.67 11.56
C HIS A 421 8.76 5.80 11.07
N ASP A 422 9.66 5.45 10.17
CA ASP A 422 10.56 6.35 9.46
C ASP A 422 10.77 5.88 8.01
N PHE A 423 11.62 6.58 7.29
CA PHE A 423 12.18 6.14 6.03
C PHE A 423 13.67 5.85 6.21
N GLN A 424 14.11 4.66 5.76
CA GLN A 424 15.51 4.29 5.67
C GLN A 424 15.78 3.65 4.30
N ALA A 425 16.90 4.04 3.66
CA ALA A 425 17.42 3.39 2.48
C ALA A 425 18.91 3.07 2.74
N ILE A 426 19.23 1.79 2.82
CA ILE A 426 20.55 1.29 3.25
C ILE A 426 21.19 0.49 2.13
N ASN A 427 22.39 0.90 1.72
CA ASN A 427 23.26 0.15 0.83
C ASN A 427 24.42 -0.45 1.61
N PHE A 428 24.82 -1.68 1.28
CA PHE A 428 25.85 -2.43 1.97
C PHE A 428 27.07 -2.66 1.07
N SER A 429 28.27 -2.29 1.54
CA SER A 429 29.53 -2.63 0.89
C SER A 429 29.85 -4.13 0.98
N SER A 430 29.22 -4.84 1.90
CA SER A 430 29.37 -6.27 2.15
C SER A 430 28.53 -7.18 1.23
N GLY A 431 27.84 -6.61 0.24
CA GLY A 431 27.08 -7.37 -0.77
C GLY A 431 25.72 -7.90 -0.29
N HIS A 432 25.27 -7.54 0.90
CA HIS A 432 23.91 -7.84 1.36
C HIS A 432 22.87 -7.15 0.47
N PRO A 433 21.66 -7.70 0.33
CA PRO A 433 20.55 -7.02 -0.35
C PRO A 433 20.30 -5.63 0.24
N ALA A 434 20.15 -4.64 -0.61
CA ALA A 434 19.79 -3.30 -0.17
C ALA A 434 18.49 -3.36 0.65
N THR A 435 18.42 -2.57 1.70
CA THR A 435 17.25 -2.56 2.60
C THR A 435 16.56 -1.21 2.56
N ILE A 436 15.23 -1.24 2.46
CA ILE A 436 14.37 -0.05 2.52
C ILE A 436 13.34 -0.25 3.63
N VAL A 437 13.20 0.74 4.50
CA VAL A 437 12.10 0.87 5.47
C VAL A 437 11.22 2.03 5.02
N SER A 438 9.91 1.86 5.01
CA SER A 438 8.92 2.89 4.69
C SER A 438 7.70 2.73 5.58
N GLY A 439 7.90 2.85 6.90
CA GLY A 439 6.84 2.76 7.91
C GLY A 439 6.21 4.10 8.29
N ASN A 440 6.45 5.14 7.51
CA ASN A 440 6.03 6.50 7.79
C ASN A 440 4.69 6.89 7.15
N GLY A 441 3.77 5.92 6.97
CA GLY A 441 2.52 6.09 6.22
C GLY A 441 1.34 6.71 6.97
N GLY A 442 1.46 6.96 8.28
CA GLY A 442 0.35 7.57 9.04
C GLY A 442 0.44 7.48 10.54
N ASP A 443 0.90 6.36 11.09
CA ASP A 443 1.06 6.21 12.53
C ASP A 443 2.16 7.13 13.10
N ASN A 444 2.12 7.39 14.42
CA ASN A 444 3.11 8.22 15.10
C ASN A 444 4.53 7.88 14.66
N LEU A 445 5.26 8.91 14.18
CA LEU A 445 6.64 8.74 13.74
C LEU A 445 7.55 8.36 14.90
N ASP A 446 8.53 7.52 14.61
CA ASP A 446 9.67 7.30 15.51
C ASP A 446 10.58 8.54 15.57
N VAL A 447 11.47 8.61 16.56
CA VAL A 447 12.49 9.66 16.59
C VAL A 447 13.45 9.50 15.40
N ALA A 448 14.07 10.58 14.96
CA ALA A 448 15.05 10.53 13.88
C ALA A 448 16.25 9.64 14.25
N LEU A 449 16.78 8.90 13.28
CA LEU A 449 18.11 8.32 13.40
C LEU A 449 19.14 9.43 13.58
N PRO A 450 20.25 9.17 14.29
CA PRO A 450 21.33 10.15 14.44
C PRO A 450 21.90 10.62 13.10
N ASP A 451 22.20 11.90 12.99
CA ASP A 451 22.93 12.47 11.85
C ASP A 451 24.06 13.40 12.40
N PRO A 452 25.34 13.06 12.21
CA PRO A 452 25.84 11.89 11.47
C PRO A 452 25.52 10.54 12.13
N PHE A 453 25.30 9.53 11.30
CA PHE A 453 25.06 8.16 11.77
C PHE A 453 26.32 7.59 12.42
N PRO A 454 26.23 6.83 13.55
CA PRO A 454 27.39 6.33 14.27
C PRO A 454 28.30 5.45 13.40
N ALA A 455 29.57 5.83 13.31
CA ALA A 455 30.54 5.11 12.51
C ALA A 455 30.73 3.67 13.02
N GLY A 456 30.74 2.70 12.11
CA GLY A 456 30.94 1.29 12.42
C GLY A 456 29.73 0.56 13.01
N LEU A 457 28.62 1.26 13.24
CA LEU A 457 27.38 0.60 13.64
C LEU A 457 26.80 -0.20 12.46
N THR A 458 26.46 -1.47 12.70
CA THR A 458 25.91 -2.38 11.70
C THR A 458 24.59 -2.97 12.18
N PRO A 459 23.61 -3.24 11.28
CA PRO A 459 22.32 -3.81 11.67
C PRO A 459 22.39 -5.30 12.03
N ALA A 460 23.46 -5.98 11.61
CA ALA A 460 23.76 -7.38 11.95
C ALA A 460 25.26 -7.65 11.75
N PRO A 461 25.83 -8.69 12.38
CA PRO A 461 27.22 -9.08 12.16
C PRO A 461 27.54 -9.28 10.67
N GLY A 462 28.58 -8.61 10.17
CA GLY A 462 29.00 -8.68 8.77
C GLY A 462 28.24 -7.79 7.78
N ALA A 463 27.12 -7.20 8.15
CA ALA A 463 26.35 -6.30 7.29
C ALA A 463 26.90 -4.88 7.35
N VAL A 464 27.98 -4.62 6.59
CA VAL A 464 28.69 -3.33 6.60
C VAL A 464 27.99 -2.32 5.73
N ILE A 465 27.54 -1.22 6.35
CA ILE A 465 26.85 -0.14 5.64
C ILE A 465 27.86 0.65 4.78
N GLU A 466 27.50 0.89 3.54
CA GLU A 466 28.19 1.85 2.67
C GLU A 466 27.54 3.23 2.73
N ARG A 467 26.21 3.25 2.60
CA ARG A 467 25.39 4.48 2.59
C ARG A 467 24.09 4.26 3.33
N LEU A 468 23.66 5.26 4.04
CA LEU A 468 22.33 5.34 4.67
C LEU A 468 21.71 6.69 4.33
N SER A 469 20.50 6.65 3.83
CA SER A 469 19.61 7.82 3.65
C SER A 469 18.40 7.61 4.55
N HIS A 470 18.00 8.61 5.31
CA HIS A 470 16.90 8.45 6.27
C HIS A 470 16.11 9.75 6.48
N ASN A 471 14.87 9.60 6.92
CA ASN A 471 13.96 10.69 7.20
C ASN A 471 12.89 10.22 8.21
N ASN A 472 12.48 11.07 9.14
CA ASN A 472 11.39 10.79 10.08
C ASN A 472 10.18 11.72 9.86
N SER A 473 9.81 11.97 8.63
CA SER A 473 8.58 12.68 8.28
C SER A 473 7.58 11.75 7.59
N PHE A 474 6.31 12.05 7.70
CA PHE A 474 5.26 11.29 7.01
C PHE A 474 5.46 11.28 5.49
N GLY A 475 5.27 10.12 4.89
CA GLY A 475 5.51 9.95 3.47
C GLY A 475 5.15 8.58 2.92
N PHE A 476 5.62 8.32 1.72
CA PHE A 476 5.43 7.09 0.99
C PHE A 476 6.52 6.90 -0.07
N LEU A 477 6.61 5.71 -0.66
CA LEU A 477 7.50 5.46 -1.79
C LEU A 477 6.71 5.21 -3.08
N ILE A 478 7.35 5.58 -4.19
CA ILE A 478 6.99 5.10 -5.53
C ILE A 478 8.18 4.36 -6.09
N MET A 479 7.98 3.10 -6.45
CA MET A 479 8.94 2.28 -7.18
C MET A 479 8.59 2.34 -8.66
N GLU A 480 9.47 2.90 -9.48
CA GLU A 480 9.30 3.02 -10.93
C GLU A 480 10.23 2.07 -11.69
N ARG A 481 9.69 1.38 -12.68
CA ARG A 481 10.48 0.54 -13.57
C ARG A 481 11.33 1.40 -14.49
N ARG A 482 12.61 1.07 -14.63
CA ARG A 482 13.49 1.78 -15.58
C ARG A 482 13.03 1.55 -17.02
N ALA A 483 13.12 2.60 -17.83
CA ALA A 483 12.84 2.50 -19.25
C ALA A 483 13.90 1.63 -19.96
N ALA A 484 13.47 0.79 -20.90
CA ALA A 484 14.39 0.02 -21.72
C ALA A 484 15.38 0.95 -22.48
N PRO A 485 16.64 0.56 -22.69
CA PRO A 485 17.22 -0.77 -22.42
C PRO A 485 17.70 -0.99 -20.96
N ALA A 486 17.60 0.01 -20.08
CA ALA A 486 17.98 -0.16 -18.68
C ALA A 486 17.01 -1.14 -17.97
N THR A 487 17.55 -1.90 -17.02
CA THR A 487 16.79 -2.83 -16.18
C THR A 487 16.81 -2.36 -14.73
N GLY A 488 15.91 -2.89 -13.89
CA GLY A 488 15.83 -2.55 -12.47
C GLY A 488 14.79 -1.47 -12.19
N TRP A 489 14.91 -0.86 -11.02
CA TRP A 489 13.92 0.03 -10.45
C TRP A 489 14.54 1.30 -9.88
N VAL A 490 13.75 2.35 -9.82
CA VAL A 490 14.08 3.57 -9.07
C VAL A 490 13.06 3.70 -7.95
N PHE A 491 13.52 3.91 -6.72
CA PHE A 491 12.68 4.18 -5.57
C PHE A 491 12.69 5.68 -5.28
N HIS A 492 11.53 6.29 -5.33
CA HIS A 492 11.34 7.70 -5.07
C HIS A 492 10.64 7.88 -3.73
N ALA A 493 11.30 8.52 -2.77
CA ALA A 493 10.71 8.88 -1.49
C ALA A 493 9.98 10.22 -1.61
N TYR A 494 8.72 10.26 -1.17
CA TYR A 494 7.87 11.43 -1.18
C TYR A 494 7.40 11.79 0.22
N SER A 495 7.22 13.10 0.48
CA SER A 495 6.50 13.56 1.67
C SER A 495 4.99 13.23 1.56
N ALA A 496 4.26 13.32 2.65
CA ALA A 496 2.80 13.14 2.66
C ALA A 496 2.07 14.02 1.63
N ALA A 497 2.57 15.24 1.40
CA ALA A 497 2.01 16.16 0.40
C ALA A 497 2.40 15.83 -1.06
N GLY A 498 3.22 14.81 -1.29
CA GLY A 498 3.65 14.41 -2.64
C GLY A 498 4.86 15.20 -3.18
N LYS A 499 5.65 15.86 -2.32
CA LYS A 499 6.94 16.45 -2.69
C LYS A 499 7.98 15.34 -2.77
N LEU A 500 8.71 15.24 -3.89
CA LEU A 500 9.85 14.32 -4.03
C LEU A 500 10.98 14.73 -3.07
N LEU A 501 11.40 13.80 -2.22
CA LEU A 501 12.45 14.02 -1.22
C LEU A 501 13.80 13.45 -1.65
N ALA A 502 13.81 12.23 -2.19
CA ALA A 502 15.01 11.55 -2.69
C ALA A 502 14.66 10.52 -3.75
N SER A 503 15.65 10.16 -4.56
CA SER A 503 15.56 9.09 -5.56
C SER A 503 16.72 8.12 -5.38
N CYS A 504 16.43 6.83 -5.35
CA CYS A 504 17.39 5.76 -5.12
C CYS A 504 17.35 4.78 -6.28
N ASP A 505 18.43 4.71 -7.02
CA ASP A 505 18.63 3.78 -8.15
C ASP A 505 19.00 2.39 -7.64
N GLN A 506 18.20 1.37 -7.99
CA GLN A 506 18.48 -0.03 -7.65
C GLN A 506 19.12 -0.76 -8.84
N SER A 507 20.18 -1.52 -8.58
CA SER A 507 20.82 -2.43 -9.51
C SER A 507 21.41 -3.63 -8.78
N GLY A 508 20.96 -4.84 -9.13
CA GLY A 508 21.32 -6.03 -8.36
C GLY A 508 20.98 -5.85 -6.87
N ASN A 509 21.96 -6.05 -6.00
CA ASN A 509 21.82 -5.89 -4.54
C ASN A 509 22.11 -4.44 -4.06
N THR A 510 22.41 -3.52 -4.97
CA THR A 510 22.82 -2.16 -4.58
C THR A 510 21.70 -1.15 -4.74
N LEU A 511 21.76 -0.11 -3.91
CA LEU A 511 20.86 1.02 -3.91
C LEU A 511 21.66 2.32 -3.80
N ALA A 512 21.61 3.16 -4.83
CA ALA A 512 22.33 4.42 -4.87
C ALA A 512 21.33 5.58 -4.81
N CYS A 513 21.22 6.24 -3.66
CA CYS A 513 20.38 7.42 -3.48
C CYS A 513 21.13 8.70 -3.86
N ASP A 514 20.40 9.68 -4.42
CA ASP A 514 20.89 11.01 -4.73
C ASP A 514 21.20 11.86 -3.49
N LYS A 515 20.70 11.45 -2.33
CA LYS A 515 20.96 12.05 -1.02
C LYS A 515 21.43 11.00 -0.02
N THR A 516 22.29 11.40 0.90
CA THR A 516 22.84 10.55 1.97
C THR A 516 22.72 11.26 3.32
N GLY A 517 22.55 10.54 4.41
CA GLY A 517 22.29 11.07 5.75
C GLY A 517 20.83 11.48 5.92
N PHE A 518 20.57 12.43 6.77
CA PHE A 518 19.21 12.94 7.01
C PHE A 518 18.69 13.73 5.81
N ILE A 519 17.51 13.36 5.33
CA ILE A 519 16.82 14.03 4.23
C ILE A 519 15.77 14.95 4.83
N ALA A 520 15.96 16.26 4.69
CA ALA A 520 14.98 17.25 5.15
C ALA A 520 13.66 17.13 4.35
N PRO A 521 12.50 17.21 5.01
CA PRO A 521 11.15 17.08 4.42
C PRO A 521 10.78 18.24 3.48
#